data_9024aacf2594fbecdae9f3e92bacda10
#
_entry.id   9024aacf2594fbecdae9f3e92bacda10
#
_cell.length_a   1.000
_cell.length_b   1.000
_cell.length_c   1.000
_cell.angle_alpha   90.00
_cell.angle_beta   90.00
_cell.angle_gamma   90.00
#
_symmetry.space_group_name_H-M   'P 1'
#
loop_
_entity.id
_entity.type
_entity.pdbx_description
1 polymer ?
#
loop_
_entity_poly.entity_id
_entity_poly.type
_entity_poly.pdbx_seq_one_letter_code
_entity_poly.pdbx_strand_id
1 'polypeptide(L)'
;MNKQNKELKTNIRIVGEINIDTLRMFLDETDMIMESYKQYKTEVNMYNPVIVQPFPAITIEISSYGGCTDCGSAILHRMDEMKEKGIRVNTHANFCYSMAFIIFLNGDKRTGERYSKFMNHGSASFNRGYIEEQKSSIIFSEKSDEQFEALIYEKTNMSKERVERARLCYDWFGYEEAIELGVINFGFEGAEIDVEEVERKFNQGIELALQTFCQIMEVEDELEGLQLLYMGLKETMNSLPQEVREGFEEMEKQMMAQLDEIEVVEEEEE
;
A
#
# COMPACT_ATOMS: atom_id res chain seq x y z
N MET A 1 -26.67 -11.51 22.34
CA MET A 1 -25.37 -12.17 22.11
C MET A 1 -24.37 -11.09 21.77
N ASN A 2 -23.46 -10.80 22.70
CA ASN A 2 -22.41 -9.79 22.50
C ASN A 2 -21.48 -10.27 21.36
N LYS A 3 -21.59 -9.67 20.18
CA LYS A 3 -20.49 -9.69 19.20
C LYS A 3 -19.38 -8.83 19.83
N GLN A 4 -18.40 -9.47 20.44
CA GLN A 4 -17.13 -8.82 20.72
C GLN A 4 -16.62 -8.31 19.37
N ASN A 5 -16.58 -6.98 19.19
CA ASN A 5 -15.81 -6.34 18.14
C ASN A 5 -14.36 -6.74 18.40
N LYS A 6 -13.89 -7.79 17.74
CA LYS A 6 -12.48 -8.15 17.74
C LYS A 6 -11.83 -7.07 16.91
N GLU A 7 -11.09 -6.18 17.57
CA GLU A 7 -10.35 -5.11 16.90
C GLU A 7 -9.50 -5.73 15.79
N LEU A 8 -9.66 -5.24 14.57
CA LEU A 8 -8.96 -5.77 13.40
C LEU A 8 -7.46 -5.48 13.56
N LYS A 9 -6.64 -6.52 13.61
CA LYS A 9 -5.19 -6.39 13.62
C LYS A 9 -4.71 -5.90 12.25
N THR A 10 -4.20 -4.68 12.18
CA THR A 10 -3.70 -4.05 10.94
C THR A 10 -2.19 -3.98 10.86
N ASN A 11 -1.49 -4.45 11.89
CA ASN A 11 -0.03 -4.44 11.94
C ASN A 11 0.50 -5.86 12.17
N ILE A 12 1.36 -6.32 11.27
CA ILE A 12 2.09 -7.60 11.36
C ILE A 12 3.55 -7.27 11.58
N ARG A 13 4.25 -8.05 12.41
CA ARG A 13 5.68 -7.84 12.67
C ARG A 13 6.51 -9.02 12.21
N ILE A 14 7.51 -8.74 11.38
CA ILE A 14 8.58 -9.69 11.05
C ILE A 14 9.82 -9.27 11.81
N VAL A 15 10.20 -10.05 12.84
CA VAL A 15 11.32 -9.75 13.72
C VAL A 15 12.29 -10.93 13.75
N GLY A 16 13.57 -10.66 13.57
CA GLY A 16 14.62 -11.67 13.59
C GLY A 16 14.81 -12.39 12.27
N GLU A 17 15.05 -13.69 12.29
CA GLU A 17 15.33 -14.49 11.10
C GLU A 17 14.05 -14.88 10.36
N ILE A 18 14.09 -14.81 9.03
CA ILE A 18 13.02 -15.35 8.18
C ILE A 18 13.24 -16.87 8.06
N ASN A 19 12.35 -17.63 8.68
CA ASN A 19 12.36 -19.08 8.71
C ASN A 19 10.93 -19.65 8.69
N ILE A 20 10.79 -20.95 8.89
CA ILE A 20 9.49 -21.62 8.84
C ILE A 20 8.52 -21.14 9.95
N ASP A 21 9.02 -20.74 11.10
CA ASP A 21 8.18 -20.25 12.19
C ASP A 21 7.70 -18.83 11.91
N THR A 22 8.56 -17.98 11.32
CA THR A 22 8.19 -16.66 10.82
C THR A 22 7.11 -16.78 9.74
N LEU A 23 7.26 -17.72 8.80
CA LEU A 23 6.26 -17.99 7.76
C LEU A 23 4.92 -18.42 8.37
N ARG A 24 4.92 -19.36 9.30
CA ARG A 24 3.69 -19.83 9.97
C ARG A 24 2.96 -18.67 10.65
N MET A 25 3.66 -17.92 11.47
CA MET A 25 3.11 -16.74 12.14
C MET A 25 2.49 -15.75 11.13
N PHE A 26 3.21 -15.47 10.04
CA PHE A 26 2.73 -14.56 9.01
C PHE A 26 1.46 -15.08 8.30
N LEU A 27 1.41 -16.38 7.98
CA LEU A 27 0.24 -17.00 7.37
C LEU A 27 -0.97 -16.98 8.31
N ASP A 28 -0.78 -17.35 9.59
CA ASP A 28 -1.85 -17.34 10.60
C ASP A 28 -2.46 -15.93 10.76
N GLU A 29 -1.61 -14.89 10.84
CA GLU A 29 -2.05 -13.51 10.97
C GLU A 29 -2.78 -13.01 9.71
N THR A 30 -2.25 -13.33 8.54
CA THR A 30 -2.86 -12.94 7.27
C THR A 30 -4.15 -13.70 6.97
N ASP A 31 -4.30 -14.96 7.38
CA ASP A 31 -5.56 -15.70 7.28
C ASP A 31 -6.68 -15.03 8.08
N MET A 32 -6.39 -14.54 9.28
CA MET A 32 -7.35 -13.78 10.08
C MET A 32 -7.75 -12.46 9.41
N ILE A 33 -6.80 -11.76 8.79
CA ILE A 33 -7.05 -10.52 8.05
C ILE A 33 -7.92 -10.80 6.82
N MET A 34 -7.61 -11.84 6.06
CA MET A 34 -8.35 -12.21 4.85
C MET A 34 -9.78 -12.65 5.17
N GLU A 35 -9.99 -13.33 6.29
CA GLU A 35 -11.35 -13.67 6.74
C GLU A 35 -12.13 -12.41 7.15
N SER A 36 -11.49 -11.47 7.85
CA SER A 36 -12.09 -10.18 8.18
C SER A 36 -12.43 -9.36 6.93
N TYR A 37 -11.59 -9.43 5.90
CA TYR A 37 -11.84 -8.77 4.62
C TYR A 37 -13.03 -9.38 3.86
N LYS A 38 -13.22 -10.69 3.90
CA LYS A 38 -14.43 -11.33 3.33
C LYS A 38 -15.71 -10.85 4.00
N GLN A 39 -15.69 -10.72 5.34
CA GLN A 39 -16.81 -10.17 6.09
C GLN A 39 -17.10 -8.72 5.69
N TYR A 40 -16.05 -7.89 5.61
CA TYR A 40 -16.14 -6.52 5.12
C TYR A 40 -16.76 -6.45 3.71
N LYS A 41 -16.29 -7.27 2.76
CA LYS A 41 -16.85 -7.32 1.39
C LYS A 41 -18.34 -7.70 1.39
N THR A 42 -18.74 -8.59 2.28
CA THR A 42 -20.14 -8.99 2.43
C THR A 42 -20.97 -7.81 2.95
N GLU A 43 -20.46 -7.06 3.93
CA GLU A 43 -21.12 -5.87 4.46
C GLU A 43 -21.23 -4.76 3.41
N VAL A 44 -20.16 -4.48 2.65
CA VAL A 44 -20.19 -3.52 1.54
C VAL A 44 -21.23 -3.89 0.49
N ASN A 45 -21.40 -5.18 0.18
CA ASN A 45 -22.39 -5.62 -0.78
C ASN A 45 -23.86 -5.56 -0.25
N MET A 46 -24.03 -5.60 1.08
CA MET A 46 -25.34 -5.51 1.72
C MET A 46 -25.78 -4.07 1.98
N TYR A 47 -24.84 -3.20 2.27
CA TYR A 47 -25.06 -1.79 2.59
C TYR A 47 -24.45 -0.93 1.48
N ASN A 48 -25.04 0.25 1.27
CA ASN A 48 -24.49 1.20 0.30
C ASN A 48 -22.98 1.45 0.57
N PRO A 49 -22.08 1.31 -0.44
CA PRO A 49 -20.64 1.48 -0.25
C PRO A 49 -20.24 2.85 0.31
N VAL A 50 -21.07 3.87 0.18
CA VAL A 50 -20.83 5.22 0.75
C VAL A 50 -20.88 5.22 2.29
N ILE A 51 -21.54 4.24 2.91
CA ILE A 51 -21.75 4.18 4.38
C ILE A 51 -20.68 3.29 5.06
N VAL A 52 -20.00 2.43 4.30
CA VAL A 52 -19.04 1.48 4.86
C VAL A 52 -17.62 2.07 4.77
N GLN A 53 -16.99 2.23 5.92
CA GLN A 53 -15.60 2.69 6.00
C GLN A 53 -14.69 1.76 5.16
N PRO A 54 -13.71 2.30 4.40
CA PRO A 54 -12.80 1.50 3.61
C PRO A 54 -11.99 0.54 4.50
N PHE A 55 -11.73 -0.66 4.00
CA PHE A 55 -10.89 -1.61 4.73
C PHE A 55 -9.51 -1.00 4.97
N PRO A 56 -8.99 -1.01 6.21
CA PRO A 56 -7.72 -0.38 6.52
C PRO A 56 -6.56 -1.06 5.78
N ALA A 57 -5.52 -0.29 5.46
CA ALA A 57 -4.29 -0.85 4.95
C ALA A 57 -3.59 -1.66 6.04
N ILE A 58 -3.01 -2.80 5.63
CA ILE A 58 -2.18 -3.64 6.52
C ILE A 58 -0.75 -3.15 6.44
N THR A 59 -0.09 -2.98 7.57
CA THR A 59 1.32 -2.62 7.64
C THR A 59 2.15 -3.77 8.16
N ILE A 60 3.19 -4.14 7.43
CA ILE A 60 4.19 -5.13 7.84
C ILE A 60 5.42 -4.37 8.33
N GLU A 61 5.64 -4.39 9.66
CA GLU A 61 6.82 -3.81 10.30
C GLU A 61 7.96 -4.83 10.28
N ILE A 62 9.10 -4.45 9.72
CA ILE A 62 10.21 -5.38 9.47
C ILE A 62 11.46 -4.96 10.25
N SER A 63 11.97 -5.88 11.08
CA SER A 63 13.22 -5.79 11.83
C SER A 63 13.98 -7.11 11.66
N SER A 64 14.57 -7.33 10.48
CA SER A 64 15.06 -8.67 10.10
C SER A 64 16.38 -8.61 9.34
N TYR A 65 17.24 -9.56 9.67
CA TYR A 65 18.51 -9.82 8.96
C TYR A 65 18.32 -10.66 7.68
N GLY A 66 17.09 -11.04 7.35
CA GLY A 66 16.81 -11.97 6.25
C GLY A 66 16.75 -13.42 6.71
N GLY A 67 17.06 -14.35 5.82
CA GLY A 67 17.02 -15.78 6.11
C GLY A 67 16.60 -16.64 4.92
N CYS A 68 15.76 -17.64 5.15
CA CYS A 68 15.32 -18.61 4.17
C CYS A 68 14.59 -17.96 2.98
N THR A 69 15.11 -18.12 1.78
CA THR A 69 14.54 -17.59 0.54
C THR A 69 13.19 -18.21 0.19
N ASP A 70 13.00 -19.52 0.43
CA ASP A 70 11.74 -20.20 0.16
C ASP A 70 10.62 -19.69 1.08
N CYS A 71 10.94 -19.49 2.38
CA CYS A 71 10.00 -18.91 3.34
C CYS A 71 9.66 -17.46 2.97
N GLY A 72 10.66 -16.69 2.55
CA GLY A 72 10.47 -15.33 2.09
C GLY A 72 9.63 -15.26 0.83
N SER A 73 9.85 -16.12 -0.15
CA SER A 73 9.04 -16.22 -1.38
C SER A 73 7.58 -16.57 -1.06
N ALA A 74 7.34 -17.44 -0.10
CA ALA A 74 5.98 -17.75 0.35
C ALA A 74 5.30 -16.54 1.02
N ILE A 75 6.05 -15.73 1.78
CA ILE A 75 5.56 -14.45 2.33
C ILE A 75 5.19 -13.48 1.19
N LEU A 76 6.08 -13.31 0.19
CA LEU A 76 5.82 -12.47 -0.98
C LEU A 76 4.54 -12.90 -1.70
N HIS A 77 4.38 -14.19 -1.96
CA HIS A 77 3.19 -14.74 -2.60
C HIS A 77 1.91 -14.42 -1.81
N ARG A 78 1.94 -14.55 -0.48
CA ARG A 78 0.80 -14.19 0.38
C ARG A 78 0.51 -12.68 0.33
N MET A 79 1.53 -11.82 0.30
CA MET A 79 1.34 -10.38 0.13
C MET A 79 0.64 -10.08 -1.20
N ASP A 80 1.07 -10.73 -2.28
CA ASP A 80 0.47 -10.54 -3.61
C ASP A 80 -0.98 -11.04 -3.64
N GLU A 81 -1.28 -12.20 -3.05
CA GLU A 81 -2.64 -12.71 -2.90
C GLU A 81 -3.56 -11.71 -2.16
N MET A 82 -3.05 -11.05 -1.13
CA MET A 82 -3.80 -10.02 -0.40
C MET A 82 -4.08 -8.80 -1.30
N LYS A 83 -3.08 -8.33 -2.03
CA LYS A 83 -3.22 -7.19 -2.97
C LYS A 83 -4.18 -7.50 -4.12
N GLU A 84 -4.11 -8.68 -4.72
CA GLU A 84 -5.04 -9.14 -5.77
C GLU A 84 -6.49 -9.15 -5.28
N LYS A 85 -6.72 -9.40 -4.00
CA LYS A 85 -8.05 -9.29 -3.39
C LYS A 85 -8.48 -7.85 -3.09
N GLY A 86 -7.58 -6.87 -3.25
CA GLY A 86 -7.82 -5.46 -3.00
C GLY A 86 -7.48 -5.00 -1.57
N ILE A 87 -6.72 -5.78 -0.81
CA ILE A 87 -6.17 -5.38 0.49
C ILE A 87 -4.86 -4.63 0.23
N ARG A 88 -4.75 -3.39 0.69
CA ARG A 88 -3.51 -2.61 0.61
C ARG A 88 -2.51 -3.15 1.63
N VAL A 89 -1.28 -3.43 1.17
CA VAL A 89 -0.20 -3.98 2.00
C VAL A 89 0.99 -3.02 2.00
N ASN A 90 1.18 -2.34 3.12
CA ASN A 90 2.30 -1.42 3.33
C ASN A 90 3.44 -2.13 4.07
N THR A 91 4.66 -1.62 3.93
CA THR A 91 5.81 -2.08 4.69
C THR A 91 6.49 -0.92 5.41
N HIS A 92 6.98 -1.20 6.61
CA HIS A 92 7.76 -0.25 7.41
C HIS A 92 9.07 -0.91 7.85
N ALA A 93 10.20 -0.27 7.56
CA ALA A 93 11.52 -0.79 7.88
C ALA A 93 12.10 -0.16 9.14
N ASN A 94 12.48 -0.98 10.11
CA ASN A 94 13.49 -0.62 11.09
C ASN A 94 14.88 -0.99 10.55
N PHE A 95 15.05 -2.25 10.16
CA PHE A 95 16.15 -2.71 9.33
C PHE A 95 15.70 -3.91 8.50
N CYS A 96 16.12 -3.93 7.23
CA CYS A 96 15.73 -4.94 6.25
C CYS A 96 16.95 -5.40 5.47
N TYR A 97 17.46 -6.60 5.77
CA TYR A 97 18.64 -7.14 5.11
C TYR A 97 18.31 -8.41 4.34
N SER A 98 18.98 -8.63 3.19
CA SER A 98 18.85 -9.87 2.43
C SER A 98 17.38 -10.14 2.05
N MET A 99 16.84 -11.32 2.32
CA MET A 99 15.44 -11.67 2.02
C MET A 99 14.41 -10.71 2.65
N ALA A 100 14.72 -10.10 3.80
CA ALA A 100 13.84 -9.10 4.41
C ALA A 100 13.77 -7.80 3.57
N PHE A 101 14.84 -7.44 2.88
CA PHE A 101 14.84 -6.32 1.94
C PHE A 101 13.91 -6.59 0.75
N ILE A 102 13.91 -7.79 0.21
CA ILE A 102 13.01 -8.21 -0.87
C ILE A 102 11.55 -8.17 -0.42
N ILE A 103 11.23 -8.66 0.79
CA ILE A 103 9.88 -8.57 1.35
C ILE A 103 9.46 -7.11 1.55
N PHE A 104 10.37 -6.25 2.03
CA PHE A 104 10.10 -4.82 2.21
C PHE A 104 9.72 -4.15 0.88
N LEU A 105 10.44 -4.44 -0.21
CA LEU A 105 10.17 -3.88 -1.53
C LEU A 105 8.80 -4.23 -2.07
N ASN A 106 8.20 -5.33 -1.63
CA ASN A 106 6.87 -5.74 -2.08
C ASN A 106 5.73 -4.97 -1.39
N GLY A 107 5.99 -4.01 -0.53
CA GLY A 107 4.98 -3.10 0.02
C GLY A 107 4.48 -2.10 -1.03
N ASP A 108 3.16 -1.76 -0.97
CA ASP A 108 2.58 -0.70 -1.80
C ASP A 108 3.15 0.66 -1.37
N LYS A 109 3.04 0.96 -0.08
CA LYS A 109 3.67 2.09 0.57
C LYS A 109 4.81 1.59 1.44
N ARG A 110 6.01 2.05 1.14
CA ARG A 110 7.24 1.64 1.83
C ARG A 110 7.80 2.81 2.61
N THR A 111 7.87 2.64 3.93
CA THR A 111 8.29 3.68 4.88
C THR A 111 9.47 3.23 5.72
N GLY A 112 10.18 4.18 6.28
CA GLY A 112 11.26 3.94 7.24
C GLY A 112 11.51 5.18 8.07
N GLU A 113 12.41 5.05 9.04
CA GLU A 113 12.83 6.10 9.95
C GLU A 113 14.29 6.49 9.70
N ARG A 114 14.73 7.63 10.22
CA ARG A 114 16.10 8.17 10.07
C ARG A 114 17.21 7.14 10.31
N TYR A 115 16.99 6.16 11.16
CA TYR A 115 17.96 5.13 11.50
C TYR A 115 17.71 3.78 10.81
N SER A 116 16.76 3.74 9.86
CA SER A 116 16.51 2.54 9.06
C SER A 116 17.73 2.18 8.22
N LYS A 117 17.97 0.89 8.11
CA LYS A 117 19.13 0.34 7.41
C LYS A 117 18.69 -0.76 6.46
N PHE A 118 19.32 -0.80 5.33
CA PHE A 118 19.03 -1.75 4.27
C PHE A 118 20.30 -2.45 3.82
N MET A 119 20.14 -3.69 3.35
CA MET A 119 21.24 -4.41 2.74
C MET A 119 20.71 -5.37 1.67
N ASN A 120 21.28 -5.25 0.48
CA ASN A 120 21.06 -6.15 -0.64
C ASN A 120 22.32 -6.99 -0.92
N HIS A 121 22.12 -8.26 -1.25
CA HIS A 121 23.16 -9.15 -1.74
C HIS A 121 22.55 -10.33 -2.51
N GLY A 122 23.35 -11.01 -3.35
CA GLY A 122 22.95 -12.24 -4.00
C GLY A 122 22.73 -13.40 -3.02
N SER A 123 22.04 -14.42 -3.48
CA SER A 123 21.77 -15.60 -2.66
C SER A 123 23.05 -16.26 -2.17
N ALA A 124 23.09 -16.58 -0.88
CA ALA A 124 24.16 -17.35 -0.27
C ALA A 124 23.63 -18.74 0.08
N SER A 125 24.27 -19.77 -0.44
CA SER A 125 23.90 -21.15 -0.15
C SER A 125 25.10 -21.99 0.27
N PHE A 126 24.84 -22.94 1.16
CA PHE A 126 25.81 -23.98 1.50
C PHE A 126 25.35 -25.29 0.89
N ASN A 127 25.98 -25.69 -0.24
CA ASN A 127 25.59 -26.89 -0.98
C ASN A 127 26.52 -28.06 -0.60
N ARG A 128 25.91 -29.18 -0.22
CA ARG A 128 26.61 -30.44 0.06
C ARG A 128 25.85 -31.56 -0.63
N GLY A 129 26.57 -32.46 -1.28
CA GLY A 129 25.99 -33.59 -2.01
C GLY A 129 26.83 -33.97 -3.23
N TYR A 130 26.24 -34.72 -4.13
CA TYR A 130 26.88 -35.07 -5.39
C TYR A 130 27.06 -33.84 -6.28
N ILE A 131 28.06 -33.85 -7.17
CA ILE A 131 28.39 -32.71 -8.06
C ILE A 131 27.17 -32.21 -8.84
N GLU A 132 26.37 -33.12 -9.37
CA GLU A 132 25.19 -32.75 -10.16
C GLU A 132 24.07 -32.15 -9.30
N GLU A 133 23.94 -32.56 -8.04
CA GLU A 133 23.01 -31.93 -7.07
C GLU A 133 23.47 -30.50 -6.73
N GLN A 134 24.77 -30.31 -6.54
CA GLN A 134 25.33 -28.98 -6.27
C GLN A 134 25.11 -28.03 -7.48
N LYS A 135 25.36 -28.50 -8.71
CA LYS A 135 25.11 -27.72 -9.93
C LYS A 135 23.62 -27.36 -10.04
N SER A 136 22.72 -28.28 -9.80
CA SER A 136 21.28 -28.04 -9.85
C SER A 136 20.85 -26.99 -8.82
N SER A 137 21.43 -27.05 -7.61
CA SER A 137 21.18 -26.07 -6.54
C SER A 137 21.69 -24.66 -6.92
N ILE A 138 22.86 -24.57 -7.57
CA ILE A 138 23.40 -23.28 -8.05
C ILE A 138 22.47 -22.67 -9.10
N ILE A 139 22.08 -23.46 -10.12
CA ILE A 139 21.16 -23.01 -11.16
C ILE A 139 19.83 -22.52 -10.57
N PHE A 140 19.31 -23.19 -9.54
CA PHE A 140 18.09 -22.79 -8.87
C PHE A 140 18.28 -21.45 -8.11
N SER A 141 19.41 -21.27 -7.41
CA SER A 141 19.74 -20.02 -6.73
C SER A 141 19.88 -18.86 -7.71
N GLU A 142 20.53 -19.06 -8.86
CA GLU A 142 20.66 -18.05 -9.92
C GLU A 142 19.29 -17.61 -10.43
N LYS A 143 18.34 -18.53 -10.68
CA LYS A 143 16.98 -18.20 -11.09
C LYS A 143 16.21 -17.42 -10.01
N SER A 144 16.41 -17.73 -8.74
CA SER A 144 15.82 -17.00 -7.64
C SER A 144 16.37 -15.57 -7.57
N ASP A 145 17.68 -15.39 -7.75
CA ASP A 145 18.30 -14.08 -7.83
C ASP A 145 17.75 -13.25 -8.99
N GLU A 146 17.56 -13.84 -10.16
CA GLU A 146 16.93 -13.16 -11.32
C GLU A 146 15.51 -12.66 -10.99
N GLN A 147 14.71 -13.43 -10.26
CA GLN A 147 13.36 -13.02 -9.85
C GLN A 147 13.41 -11.87 -8.84
N PHE A 148 14.30 -11.92 -7.87
CA PHE A 148 14.45 -10.86 -6.87
C PHE A 148 15.00 -9.58 -7.49
N GLU A 149 15.95 -9.68 -8.43
CA GLU A 149 16.44 -8.52 -9.18
C GLU A 149 15.35 -7.88 -10.03
N ALA A 150 14.49 -8.67 -10.67
CA ALA A 150 13.35 -8.14 -11.41
C ALA A 150 12.44 -7.29 -10.50
N LEU A 151 12.19 -7.74 -9.27
CA LEU A 151 11.44 -6.96 -8.28
C LEU A 151 12.18 -5.69 -7.87
N ILE A 152 13.51 -5.75 -7.67
CA ILE A 152 14.31 -4.56 -7.36
C ILE A 152 14.21 -3.53 -8.48
N TYR A 153 14.35 -3.95 -9.74
CA TYR A 153 14.23 -3.04 -10.90
C TYR A 153 12.82 -2.46 -11.05
N GLU A 154 11.80 -3.24 -10.76
CA GLU A 154 10.41 -2.77 -10.82
C GLU A 154 10.11 -1.73 -9.73
N LYS A 155 10.63 -1.92 -8.53
CA LYS A 155 10.23 -1.16 -7.35
C LYS A 155 11.18 -0.02 -6.98
N THR A 156 12.34 0.08 -7.61
CA THR A 156 13.40 1.04 -7.24
C THR A 156 14.04 1.71 -8.43
N ASN A 157 14.82 2.77 -8.17
CA ASN A 157 15.67 3.44 -9.16
C ASN A 157 17.12 2.92 -9.14
N MET A 158 17.37 1.74 -8.56
CA MET A 158 18.73 1.17 -8.51
C MET A 158 19.23 0.85 -9.91
N SER A 159 20.48 1.27 -10.19
CA SER A 159 21.09 0.97 -11.49
C SER A 159 21.42 -0.52 -11.62
N LYS A 160 21.44 -0.99 -12.86
CA LYS A 160 21.78 -2.38 -13.17
C LYS A 160 23.16 -2.76 -12.63
N GLU A 161 24.15 -1.87 -12.79
CA GLU A 161 25.52 -2.08 -12.30
C GLU A 161 25.58 -2.24 -10.78
N ARG A 162 24.71 -1.49 -10.04
CA ARG A 162 24.61 -1.60 -8.59
C ARG A 162 24.04 -2.93 -8.15
N VAL A 163 22.95 -3.35 -8.78
CA VAL A 163 22.26 -4.62 -8.46
C VAL A 163 23.14 -5.82 -8.81
N GLU A 164 23.78 -5.82 -9.99
CA GLU A 164 24.74 -6.87 -10.38
C GLU A 164 25.96 -6.94 -9.44
N ARG A 165 26.47 -5.78 -9.01
CA ARG A 165 27.56 -5.73 -8.02
C ARG A 165 27.15 -6.30 -6.68
N ALA A 166 25.90 -6.14 -6.27
CA ALA A 166 25.38 -6.69 -5.02
C ALA A 166 25.42 -8.22 -4.99
N ARG A 167 25.46 -8.91 -6.13
CA ARG A 167 25.69 -10.37 -6.19
C ARG A 167 27.07 -10.77 -5.65
N LEU A 168 28.05 -9.87 -5.76
CA LEU A 168 29.45 -10.14 -5.43
C LEU A 168 29.85 -9.58 -4.06
N CYS A 169 29.12 -8.58 -3.57
CA CYS A 169 29.40 -7.90 -2.31
C CYS A 169 28.12 -7.37 -1.69
N TYR A 170 28.15 -7.11 -0.39
CA TYR A 170 27.03 -6.52 0.32
C TYR A 170 26.85 -5.05 -0.06
N ASP A 171 25.66 -4.67 -0.48
CA ASP A 171 25.27 -3.28 -0.76
C ASP A 171 24.49 -2.72 0.44
N TRP A 172 25.19 -1.96 1.28
CA TRP A 172 24.65 -1.36 2.50
C TRP A 172 24.29 0.09 2.28
N PHE A 173 23.11 0.50 2.71
CA PHE A 173 22.67 1.89 2.63
C PHE A 173 21.71 2.26 3.76
N GLY A 174 21.60 3.56 4.03
CA GLY A 174 20.76 4.14 5.07
C GLY A 174 19.47 4.74 4.52
N TYR A 175 18.79 5.48 5.39
CA TYR A 175 17.48 6.06 5.15
C TYR A 175 17.48 7.07 3.98
N GLU A 176 18.40 8.03 3.97
CA GLU A 176 18.47 9.08 2.95
C GLU A 176 18.72 8.47 1.57
N GLU A 177 19.67 7.58 1.47
CA GLU A 177 20.00 6.89 0.22
C GLU A 177 18.86 5.96 -0.23
N ALA A 178 18.11 5.37 0.72
CA ALA A 178 16.93 4.55 0.41
C ALA A 178 15.80 5.38 -0.23
N ILE A 179 15.66 6.66 0.12
CA ILE A 179 14.73 7.58 -0.54
C ILE A 179 15.21 7.89 -1.96
N GLU A 180 16.48 8.26 -2.14
CA GLU A 180 17.05 8.55 -3.46
C GLU A 180 16.94 7.37 -4.42
N LEU A 181 17.13 6.16 -3.91
CA LEU A 181 17.02 4.93 -4.67
C LEU A 181 15.56 4.48 -4.92
N GLY A 182 14.56 5.19 -4.38
CA GLY A 182 13.15 4.78 -4.48
C GLY A 182 12.81 3.49 -3.69
N VAL A 183 13.71 3.03 -2.83
CA VAL A 183 13.48 1.91 -1.92
C VAL A 183 12.40 2.28 -0.91
N ILE A 184 12.52 3.45 -0.28
CA ILE A 184 11.44 4.13 0.44
C ILE A 184 10.71 4.99 -0.59
N ASN A 185 9.44 4.73 -0.82
CA ASN A 185 8.61 5.48 -1.77
C ASN A 185 7.62 6.43 -1.09
N PHE A 186 7.65 6.49 0.25
CA PHE A 186 6.85 7.41 1.04
C PHE A 186 7.69 7.92 2.22
N GLY A 187 8.35 9.07 1.99
CA GLY A 187 9.12 9.76 3.02
C GLY A 187 8.24 10.60 3.93
N PHE A 188 8.64 10.77 5.18
CA PHE A 188 7.94 11.59 6.17
C PHE A 188 8.12 13.10 5.93
N GLU A 189 9.07 13.51 5.08
CA GLU A 189 9.28 14.91 4.72
C GLU A 189 9.61 15.04 3.22
N GLY A 190 8.73 15.69 2.47
CA GLY A 190 9.06 16.31 1.18
C GLY A 190 8.76 15.51 -0.10
N ALA A 191 7.92 14.48 -0.07
CA ALA A 191 7.24 14.15 -1.31
C ALA A 191 6.38 15.38 -1.65
N GLU A 192 6.81 16.16 -2.65
CA GLU A 192 5.90 17.09 -3.32
C GLU A 192 4.68 16.24 -3.69
N ILE A 193 3.61 16.48 -2.96
CA ILE A 193 2.31 15.95 -3.35
C ILE A 193 2.12 16.54 -4.73
N ASP A 194 2.04 15.70 -5.76
CA ASP A 194 1.59 16.15 -7.06
C ASP A 194 0.13 16.58 -6.89
N VAL A 195 -0.01 17.85 -6.55
CA VAL A 195 -1.29 18.47 -6.23
C VAL A 195 -2.22 18.31 -7.42
N GLU A 196 -1.71 18.43 -8.66
CA GLU A 196 -2.50 18.27 -9.88
C GLU A 196 -3.03 16.84 -10.04
N GLU A 197 -2.23 15.82 -9.71
CA GLU A 197 -2.69 14.42 -9.75
C GLU A 197 -3.69 14.11 -8.62
N VAL A 198 -3.49 14.67 -7.44
CA VAL A 198 -4.43 14.53 -6.30
C VAL A 198 -5.75 15.21 -6.62
N GLU A 199 -5.73 16.45 -7.14
CA GLU A 199 -6.91 17.18 -7.58
C GLU A 199 -7.65 16.44 -8.70
N ARG A 200 -6.95 15.94 -9.70
CA ARG A 200 -7.56 15.15 -10.78
C ARG A 200 -8.25 13.89 -10.27
N LYS A 201 -7.60 13.13 -9.39
CA LYS A 201 -8.18 11.91 -8.80
C LYS A 201 -9.35 12.22 -7.88
N PHE A 202 -9.28 13.32 -7.15
CA PHE A 202 -10.34 13.77 -6.27
C PHE A 202 -11.58 14.19 -7.08
N ASN A 203 -11.41 14.99 -8.14
CA ASN A 203 -12.50 15.41 -9.02
C ASN A 203 -13.16 14.22 -9.72
N GLN A 204 -12.39 13.23 -10.22
CA GLN A 204 -12.92 11.99 -10.77
C GLN A 204 -13.70 11.17 -9.72
N GLY A 205 -13.22 11.19 -8.46
CA GLY A 205 -13.90 10.53 -7.33
C GLY A 205 -15.24 11.18 -6.99
N ILE A 206 -15.30 12.52 -7.02
CA ILE A 206 -16.54 13.29 -6.81
C ILE A 206 -17.54 13.01 -7.93
N GLU A 207 -17.14 13.12 -9.21
CA GLU A 207 -18.03 12.83 -10.35
C GLU A 207 -18.63 11.42 -10.25
N LEU A 208 -17.81 10.42 -9.95
CA LEU A 208 -18.28 9.03 -9.80
C LEU A 208 -19.22 8.89 -8.60
N ALA A 209 -18.91 9.53 -7.47
CA ALA A 209 -19.76 9.52 -6.28
C ALA A 209 -21.09 10.20 -6.54
N LEU A 210 -21.11 11.31 -7.28
CA LEU A 210 -22.31 12.06 -7.67
C LEU A 210 -23.21 11.22 -8.58
N GLN A 211 -22.65 10.64 -9.66
CA GLN A 211 -23.38 9.76 -10.56
C GLN A 211 -24.00 8.55 -9.81
N THR A 212 -23.22 7.97 -8.90
CA THR A 212 -23.68 6.83 -8.08
C THR A 212 -24.79 7.26 -7.12
N PHE A 213 -24.65 8.44 -6.49
CA PHE A 213 -25.62 8.99 -5.56
C PHE A 213 -26.94 9.31 -6.25
N CYS A 214 -26.92 10.00 -7.39
CA CYS A 214 -28.11 10.29 -8.19
C CYS A 214 -28.82 9.02 -8.65
N GLN A 215 -28.08 7.98 -9.08
CA GLN A 215 -28.64 6.68 -9.43
C GLN A 215 -29.31 5.93 -8.26
N ILE A 216 -28.76 6.05 -7.05
CA ILE A 216 -29.28 5.35 -5.86
C ILE A 216 -30.49 6.05 -5.28
N MET A 217 -30.51 7.39 -5.32
CA MET A 217 -31.55 8.20 -4.69
C MET A 217 -32.74 8.45 -5.61
N GLU A 218 -32.68 8.00 -6.90
CA GLU A 218 -33.69 8.33 -7.93
C GLU A 218 -33.94 9.87 -8.02
N VAL A 219 -32.90 10.67 -7.73
CA VAL A 219 -32.96 12.14 -7.79
C VAL A 219 -32.89 12.51 -9.25
N GLU A 220 -34.01 13.08 -9.80
CA GLU A 220 -34.07 13.57 -11.19
C GLU A 220 -33.36 14.91 -11.36
N ASP A 221 -33.04 15.60 -10.26
CA ASP A 221 -32.43 16.92 -10.20
C ASP A 221 -30.96 16.82 -9.77
N GLU A 222 -30.04 17.15 -10.68
CA GLU A 222 -28.60 17.13 -10.43
C GLU A 222 -28.19 18.16 -9.35
N LEU A 223 -28.90 19.28 -9.25
CA LEU A 223 -28.64 20.34 -8.27
C LEU A 223 -28.94 19.89 -6.84
N GLU A 224 -30.10 19.20 -6.63
CA GLU A 224 -30.44 18.64 -5.31
C GLU A 224 -29.44 17.57 -4.89
N GLY A 225 -28.99 16.74 -5.85
CA GLY A 225 -27.92 15.75 -5.63
C GLY A 225 -26.60 16.37 -5.20
N LEU A 226 -26.18 17.45 -5.85
CA LEU A 226 -24.98 18.22 -5.52
C LEU A 226 -25.05 18.86 -4.13
N GLN A 227 -26.18 19.47 -3.78
CA GLN A 227 -26.37 20.09 -2.47
C GLN A 227 -26.29 19.06 -1.32
N LEU A 228 -26.90 17.89 -1.47
CA LEU A 228 -26.83 16.83 -0.47
C LEU A 228 -25.43 16.24 -0.35
N LEU A 229 -24.70 16.07 -1.46
CA LEU A 229 -23.32 15.61 -1.45
C LEU A 229 -22.40 16.64 -0.76
N TYR A 230 -22.59 17.92 -1.06
CA TYR A 230 -21.86 19.01 -0.42
C TYR A 230 -22.08 19.06 1.08
N MET A 231 -23.31 18.89 1.56
CA MET A 231 -23.60 18.84 3.00
C MET A 231 -22.89 17.66 3.69
N GLY A 232 -22.90 16.49 3.07
CA GLY A 232 -22.21 15.31 3.60
C GLY A 232 -20.67 15.45 3.62
N LEU A 233 -20.09 16.05 2.57
CA LEU A 233 -18.66 16.37 2.51
C LEU A 233 -18.27 17.40 3.56
N LYS A 234 -19.07 18.46 3.77
CA LYS A 234 -18.81 19.50 4.76
C LYS A 234 -18.81 18.96 6.19
N GLU A 235 -19.72 18.05 6.50
CA GLU A 235 -19.76 17.39 7.81
C GLU A 235 -18.53 16.51 8.05
N THR A 236 -18.10 15.79 7.02
CA THR A 236 -16.87 14.97 7.04
C THR A 236 -15.61 15.85 7.16
N MET A 237 -15.52 16.95 6.42
CA MET A 237 -14.41 17.90 6.48
C MET A 237 -14.28 18.56 7.86
N ASN A 238 -15.38 18.89 8.52
CA ASN A 238 -15.36 19.45 9.87
C ASN A 238 -14.78 18.49 10.92
N SER A 239 -14.74 17.20 10.64
CA SER A 239 -14.13 16.18 11.50
C SER A 239 -12.62 16.00 11.29
N LEU A 240 -12.03 16.63 10.24
CA LEU A 240 -10.61 16.49 9.90
C LEU A 240 -9.73 17.50 10.66
N PRO A 241 -8.43 17.19 10.88
CA PRO A 241 -7.46 18.13 11.45
C PRO A 241 -7.40 19.45 10.63
N GLN A 242 -7.09 20.55 11.31
CA GLN A 242 -7.10 21.90 10.73
C GLN A 242 -6.18 22.02 9.51
N GLU A 243 -4.99 21.39 9.57
CA GLU A 243 -3.99 21.41 8.50
C GLU A 243 -4.50 20.75 7.19
N VAL A 244 -5.42 19.79 7.32
CA VAL A 244 -6.05 19.11 6.17
C VAL A 244 -7.22 19.95 5.64
N ARG A 245 -7.95 20.65 6.51
CA ARG A 245 -9.07 21.52 6.14
C ARG A 245 -8.65 22.73 5.29
N GLU A 246 -7.52 23.34 5.64
CA GLU A 246 -6.99 24.51 4.91
C GLU A 246 -6.68 24.17 3.43
N GLY A 247 -6.27 22.94 3.13
CA GLY A 247 -6.06 22.46 1.74
C GLY A 247 -7.36 22.28 0.94
N PHE A 248 -8.51 22.19 1.61
CA PHE A 248 -9.81 22.02 0.94
C PHE A 248 -10.63 23.31 0.81
N GLU A 249 -10.23 24.41 1.47
CA GLU A 249 -10.98 25.68 1.40
C GLU A 249 -11.04 26.27 0.00
N GLU A 250 -9.99 26.09 -0.81
CA GLU A 250 -9.97 26.55 -2.21
C GLU A 250 -10.89 25.69 -3.10
N MET A 251 -10.97 24.39 -2.86
CA MET A 251 -11.89 23.49 -3.55
C MET A 251 -13.35 23.77 -3.18
N GLU A 252 -13.61 24.10 -1.92
CA GLU A 252 -14.96 24.54 -1.47
C GLU A 252 -15.43 25.76 -2.26
N LYS A 253 -14.54 26.75 -2.45
CA LYS A 253 -14.84 27.95 -3.25
C LYS A 253 -15.11 27.65 -4.72
N GLN A 254 -14.34 26.74 -5.32
CA GLN A 254 -14.53 26.36 -6.73
C GLN A 254 -15.85 25.62 -6.92
N MET A 255 -16.22 24.75 -5.98
CA MET A 255 -17.49 24.01 -6.04
C MET A 255 -18.69 24.92 -5.82
N MET A 256 -18.59 25.91 -4.91
CA MET A 256 -19.64 26.90 -4.72
C MET A 256 -19.82 27.81 -5.94
N ALA A 257 -18.72 28.20 -6.61
CA ALA A 257 -18.78 28.97 -7.84
C ALA A 257 -19.47 28.19 -8.99
N GLN A 258 -19.29 26.88 -9.08
CA GLN A 258 -19.99 26.04 -10.05
C GLN A 258 -21.50 25.91 -9.74
N LEU A 259 -21.86 25.81 -8.47
CA LEU A 259 -23.27 25.80 -8.06
C LEU A 259 -23.96 27.12 -8.39
N ASP A 260 -23.31 28.27 -8.15
CA ASP A 260 -23.84 29.59 -8.48
C ASP A 260 -24.00 29.76 -10.00
N GLU A 261 -23.11 29.19 -10.83
CA GLU A 261 -23.25 29.24 -12.30
C GLU A 261 -24.44 28.41 -12.80
N ILE A 262 -24.74 27.28 -12.17
CA ILE A 262 -25.89 26.43 -12.54
C ILE A 262 -27.22 27.12 -12.17
N GLU A 263 -27.34 27.74 -10.98
CA GLU A 263 -28.53 28.46 -10.53
C GLU A 263 -28.86 29.66 -11.48
N VAL A 264 -27.81 30.35 -12.00
CA VAL A 264 -28.01 31.47 -12.92
C VAL A 264 -28.53 31.01 -14.28
N VAL A 265 -28.15 29.81 -14.74
CA VAL A 265 -28.63 29.29 -16.05
C VAL A 265 -30.09 28.86 -15.96
N GLU A 266 -30.56 28.32 -14.84
CA GLU A 266 -31.95 27.94 -14.65
C GLU A 266 -32.90 29.15 -14.53
N GLU A 267 -32.45 30.29 -13.93
CA GLU A 267 -33.23 31.54 -13.89
C GLU A 267 -33.35 32.27 -15.24
N GLU A 268 -32.47 32.01 -16.21
CA GLU A 268 -32.52 32.57 -17.55
C GLU A 268 -33.39 31.74 -18.52
N GLU A 269 -33.75 30.49 -18.19
CA GLU A 269 -34.61 29.62 -19.01
C GLU A 269 -36.10 29.61 -18.58
N GLU A 270 -36.49 30.29 -17.47
CA GLU A 270 -37.88 30.54 -17.07
C GLU A 270 -38.34 31.94 -17.57
#